data_4cade2d46e5e109127a42bfbc926d214
#
_entry.id   4cade2d46e5e109127a42bfbc926d214
#
_cell.length_a   1.000
_cell.length_b   1.000
_cell.length_c   1.000
_cell.angle_alpha   90.00
_cell.angle_beta   90.00
_cell.angle_gamma   90.00
#
_symmetry.space_group_name_H-M   'P 1'
#
loop_
_entity.id
_entity.type
_entity.pdbx_description
1 polymer ?
#
loop_
_entity_poly.entity_id
_entity_poly.type
_entity_poly.pdbx_seq_one_letter_code
_entity_poly.pdbx_strand_id
1 'polypeptide(L)'
;MAEINDMIRDQAIAWAMRVRKADFSDWDGFTRWLEADDLHNIAYEQALMAEDQYAELVETSEEPFVLPEQQDNISVLRHPANDEYAAPPAGMTRRQMMSGALAASLVIAVGAGIWTQMPQSYDVMTAPGQREIVSLPDGSRITLNGDTRIELDHNKPRYARLDRGEALFTVVHDDSDPFIVETGNIRLIDAGTEFNVVKGDEMIDVAVSEGLVIYNPGRENVRLPAGKRLYRDGIRSSVTVSDIAVERVGSWRTGQLGFTGETIGQVAKVLDRNLGIRISASDKIAARTFSGVIQLKDRDPGNIEPIAALLGVKAQKQAGGWILIGEDEVPK
;
A
#
# COMPACT_ATOMS: atom_id res chain seq x y z
N MET A 1 33.21 13.27 -5.39
CA MET A 1 31.88 12.81 -5.81
C MET A 1 32.07 12.26 -7.21
N ALA A 2 31.84 10.99 -7.44
CA ALA A 2 31.89 10.42 -8.78
C ALA A 2 30.71 11.00 -9.59
N GLU A 3 30.99 11.60 -10.75
CA GLU A 3 29.95 12.12 -11.64
C GLU A 3 29.26 10.94 -12.33
N ILE A 4 27.92 10.92 -12.23
CA ILE A 4 27.10 9.98 -12.99
C ILE A 4 27.22 10.35 -14.46
N ASN A 5 27.74 9.41 -15.24
CA ASN A 5 27.89 9.55 -16.69
C ASN A 5 26.49 9.49 -17.35
N ASP A 6 26.31 10.24 -18.46
CA ASP A 6 25.02 10.32 -19.18
C ASP A 6 24.50 8.94 -19.60
N MET A 7 25.36 7.99 -19.93
CA MET A 7 24.97 6.62 -20.28
C MET A 7 24.33 5.87 -19.10
N ILE A 8 24.86 6.03 -17.88
CA ILE A 8 24.28 5.42 -16.67
C ILE A 8 22.92 6.07 -16.36
N ARG A 9 22.81 7.39 -16.55
CA ARG A 9 21.57 8.13 -16.37
C ARG A 9 20.48 7.67 -17.35
N ASP A 10 20.82 7.51 -18.63
CA ASP A 10 19.87 7.02 -19.64
C ASP A 10 19.40 5.59 -19.37
N GLN A 11 20.32 4.73 -18.90
CA GLN A 11 19.99 3.37 -18.48
C GLN A 11 19.08 3.36 -17.24
N ALA A 12 19.34 4.23 -16.27
CA ALA A 12 18.52 4.36 -15.07
C ALA A 12 17.07 4.78 -15.40
N ILE A 13 16.91 5.76 -16.30
CA ILE A 13 15.61 6.18 -16.80
C ILE A 13 14.90 5.05 -17.54
N ALA A 14 15.63 4.33 -18.40
CA ALA A 14 15.07 3.19 -19.14
C ALA A 14 14.60 2.07 -18.18
N TRP A 15 15.36 1.78 -17.11
CA TRP A 15 14.97 0.82 -16.09
C TRP A 15 13.77 1.33 -15.26
N ALA A 16 13.74 2.59 -14.85
CA ALA A 16 12.61 3.18 -14.13
C ALA A 16 11.30 3.06 -14.92
N MET A 17 11.35 3.33 -16.23
CA MET A 17 10.19 3.17 -17.12
C MET A 17 9.78 1.70 -17.33
N ARG A 18 10.74 0.76 -17.36
CA ARG A 18 10.47 -0.67 -17.59
C ARG A 18 9.90 -1.34 -16.36
N VAL A 19 10.48 -1.10 -15.18
CA VAL A 19 10.07 -1.69 -13.89
C VAL A 19 8.64 -1.29 -13.49
N ARG A 20 8.16 -0.13 -13.97
CA ARG A 20 6.78 0.33 -13.72
C ARG A 20 5.71 -0.34 -14.59
N LYS A 21 6.10 -1.01 -15.67
CA LYS A 21 5.14 -1.69 -16.52
C LYS A 21 4.57 -2.92 -15.81
N ALA A 22 3.26 -3.11 -15.94
CA ALA A 22 2.56 -4.23 -15.32
C ALA A 22 3.02 -5.61 -15.82
N ASP A 23 3.67 -5.65 -17.00
CA ASP A 23 4.21 -6.84 -17.66
C ASP A 23 5.74 -6.98 -17.50
N PHE A 24 6.36 -6.22 -16.59
CA PHE A 24 7.81 -6.28 -16.38
C PHE A 24 8.20 -7.60 -15.71
N SER A 25 9.09 -8.35 -16.35
CA SER A 25 9.54 -9.68 -15.90
C SER A 25 11.06 -9.85 -15.79
N ASP A 26 11.86 -8.87 -16.28
CA ASP A 26 13.33 -8.97 -16.33
C ASP A 26 13.98 -8.48 -15.02
N TRP A 27 13.56 -9.06 -13.89
CA TRP A 27 14.09 -8.72 -12.56
C TRP A 27 15.56 -9.10 -12.40
N ASP A 28 15.98 -10.23 -12.99
CA ASP A 28 17.40 -10.65 -13.00
C ASP A 28 18.30 -9.67 -13.75
N GLY A 29 17.83 -9.17 -14.89
CA GLY A 29 18.55 -8.15 -15.65
C GLY A 29 18.65 -6.84 -14.88
N PHE A 30 17.57 -6.41 -14.22
CA PHE A 30 17.55 -5.23 -13.39
C PHE A 30 18.46 -5.36 -12.16
N THR A 31 18.39 -6.46 -11.42
CA THR A 31 19.24 -6.70 -10.25
C THR A 31 20.71 -6.74 -10.63
N ARG A 32 21.06 -7.46 -11.71
CA ARG A 32 22.43 -7.52 -12.21
C ARG A 32 22.94 -6.15 -12.64
N TRP A 33 22.08 -5.32 -13.21
CA TRP A 33 22.46 -3.95 -13.57
C TRP A 33 22.70 -3.11 -12.31
N LEU A 34 21.83 -3.18 -11.28
CA LEU A 34 22.02 -2.48 -10.00
C LEU A 34 23.33 -2.89 -9.29
N GLU A 35 23.70 -4.18 -9.35
CA GLU A 35 24.88 -4.71 -8.69
C GLU A 35 26.18 -4.46 -9.46
N ALA A 36 26.11 -4.06 -10.73
CA ALA A 36 27.29 -3.88 -11.58
C ALA A 36 28.13 -2.64 -11.21
N ASP A 37 27.52 -1.59 -10.63
CA ASP A 37 28.21 -0.37 -10.20
C ASP A 37 27.37 0.35 -9.14
N ASP A 38 27.98 0.85 -8.07
CA ASP A 38 27.30 1.65 -7.02
C ASP A 38 26.63 2.90 -7.58
N LEU A 39 27.12 3.45 -8.69
CA LEU A 39 26.55 4.60 -9.37
C LEU A 39 25.20 4.29 -10.04
N HIS A 40 24.91 3.02 -10.36
CA HIS A 40 23.64 2.61 -10.94
C HIS A 40 22.48 2.79 -9.95
N ASN A 41 22.70 2.47 -8.68
CA ASN A 41 21.71 2.72 -7.61
C ASN A 41 21.40 4.20 -7.47
N ILE A 42 22.45 5.04 -7.43
CA ILE A 42 22.30 6.52 -7.28
C ILE A 42 21.57 7.09 -8.51
N ALA A 43 21.92 6.64 -9.72
CA ALA A 43 21.27 7.11 -10.95
C ALA A 43 19.81 6.69 -11.01
N TYR A 44 19.47 5.47 -10.57
CA TYR A 44 18.11 4.98 -10.52
C TYR A 44 17.23 5.75 -9.54
N GLU A 45 17.76 6.06 -8.34
CA GLU A 45 17.09 6.93 -7.36
C GLU A 45 16.82 8.33 -7.91
N GLN A 46 17.79 8.92 -8.61
CA GLN A 46 17.61 10.23 -9.25
C GLN A 46 16.56 10.21 -10.36
N ALA A 47 16.49 9.13 -11.15
CA ALA A 47 15.47 8.96 -12.19
C ALA A 47 14.06 8.89 -11.58
N LEU A 48 13.87 8.20 -10.45
CA LEU A 48 12.60 8.13 -9.74
C LEU A 48 12.17 9.48 -9.15
N MET A 49 13.12 10.24 -8.55
CA MET A 49 12.83 11.57 -7.98
C MET A 49 12.46 12.61 -9.03
N ALA A 50 13.10 12.57 -10.21
CA ALA A 50 12.81 13.50 -11.30
C ALA A 50 11.38 13.32 -11.83
N GLU A 51 10.87 12.10 -11.83
CA GLU A 51 9.53 11.78 -12.32
C GLU A 51 8.42 12.19 -11.33
N ASP A 52 8.66 12.03 -10.02
CA ASP A 52 7.74 12.51 -8.98
C ASP A 52 7.57 14.04 -9.01
N GLN A 53 8.63 14.79 -9.31
CA GLN A 53 8.56 16.26 -9.51
C GLN A 53 7.75 16.65 -10.78
N TYR A 54 7.82 15.84 -11.84
CA TYR A 54 7.03 16.08 -13.05
C TYR A 54 5.54 15.79 -12.83
N ALA A 55 5.19 14.77 -12.06
CA ALA A 55 3.81 14.43 -11.71
C ALA A 55 3.15 15.57 -10.91
N GLU A 56 3.87 16.15 -9.95
CA GLU A 56 3.39 17.26 -9.11
C GLU A 56 3.22 18.58 -9.92
N LEU A 57 4.03 18.80 -10.95
CA LEU A 57 3.92 19.95 -11.86
C LEU A 57 2.72 19.83 -12.83
N VAL A 58 2.32 18.62 -13.21
CA VAL A 58 1.16 18.37 -14.09
C VAL A 58 -0.15 18.52 -13.33
N GLU A 59 -0.21 18.14 -12.04
CA GLU A 59 -1.40 18.32 -11.21
C GLU A 59 -1.68 19.79 -10.82
N THR A 60 -0.67 20.67 -10.89
CA THR A 60 -0.82 22.10 -10.53
C THR A 60 -1.15 23.03 -11.71
N SER A 61 -1.20 22.55 -12.94
CA SER A 61 -1.54 23.37 -14.12
C SER A 61 -3.00 23.20 -14.54
N GLU A 62 -3.90 23.86 -13.83
CA GLU A 62 -5.29 24.11 -14.27
C GLU A 62 -5.35 25.23 -15.33
N GLU A 63 -4.70 25.06 -16.48
CA GLU A 63 -5.03 25.86 -17.65
C GLU A 63 -5.21 24.98 -18.88
N PRO A 64 -6.36 25.06 -19.59
CA PRO A 64 -6.54 24.30 -20.81
C PRO A 64 -5.61 24.87 -21.88
N PHE A 65 -4.73 24.02 -22.40
CA PHE A 65 -3.87 24.33 -23.54
C PHE A 65 -4.73 24.57 -24.78
N VAL A 66 -4.92 25.85 -25.12
CA VAL A 66 -5.58 26.28 -26.34
C VAL A 66 -4.57 26.23 -27.49
N LEU A 67 -4.76 25.33 -28.44
CA LEU A 67 -3.99 25.32 -29.68
C LEU A 67 -4.21 26.63 -30.44
N PRO A 68 -3.17 27.30 -30.97
CA PRO A 68 -3.35 28.48 -31.81
C PRO A 68 -4.04 28.10 -33.11
N GLU A 69 -5.16 28.77 -33.36
CA GLU A 69 -5.95 28.65 -34.57
C GLU A 69 -5.12 29.19 -35.75
N GLN A 70 -4.76 28.31 -36.71
CA GLN A 70 -4.13 28.73 -37.95
C GLN A 70 -5.17 29.51 -38.78
N GLN A 71 -4.94 30.79 -38.90
CA GLN A 71 -5.66 31.65 -39.84
C GLN A 71 -5.20 31.35 -41.25
N ASP A 72 -5.92 30.51 -41.98
CA ASP A 72 -5.79 30.39 -43.42
C ASP A 72 -6.63 31.48 -44.10
N ASN A 73 -5.93 32.54 -44.52
CA ASN A 73 -6.45 33.51 -45.43
C ASN A 73 -6.54 32.92 -46.85
N ILE A 74 -7.71 32.38 -47.21
CA ILE A 74 -8.02 32.07 -48.61
C ILE A 74 -9.18 32.99 -49.03
N SER A 75 -8.85 33.94 -49.90
CA SER A 75 -9.78 34.83 -50.54
C SER A 75 -10.71 34.04 -51.50
N VAL A 76 -12.01 34.13 -51.22
CA VAL A 76 -13.06 33.52 -52.01
C VAL A 76 -13.34 34.38 -53.25
N LEU A 77 -12.99 33.92 -54.44
CA LEU A 77 -13.56 34.40 -55.70
C LEU A 77 -14.93 33.77 -55.92
N ARG A 78 -15.98 34.59 -55.87
CA ARG A 78 -17.34 34.21 -56.26
C ARG A 78 -17.42 34.00 -57.75
N HIS A 79 -18.03 32.85 -58.15
CA HIS A 79 -18.62 32.66 -59.45
C HIS A 79 -20.08 32.23 -59.33
N PRO A 80 -20.96 32.66 -60.29
CA PRO A 80 -22.41 32.61 -60.05
C PRO A 80 -23.02 31.22 -60.34
N ALA A 81 -24.19 31.06 -59.74
CA ALA A 81 -25.04 29.88 -59.81
C ALA A 81 -25.36 29.44 -61.22
N ASN A 82 -25.39 28.13 -61.46
CA ASN A 82 -26.28 27.51 -62.42
C ASN A 82 -26.81 26.20 -61.81
N ASP A 83 -28.12 26.09 -61.89
CA ASP A 83 -28.92 24.97 -61.38
C ASP A 83 -28.65 23.68 -62.20
N GLU A 84 -29.00 22.60 -61.48
CA GLU A 84 -29.48 21.33 -62.05
C GLU A 84 -28.59 20.09 -61.79
N TYR A 85 -29.30 19.10 -61.29
CA TYR A 85 -29.05 17.68 -61.09
C TYR A 85 -28.38 17.29 -59.75
N ALA A 86 -29.28 16.97 -58.78
CA ALA A 86 -28.95 16.12 -57.65
C ALA A 86 -28.59 14.72 -58.13
N ALA A 87 -27.31 14.38 -58.04
CA ALA A 87 -26.86 13.00 -58.18
C ALA A 87 -27.20 12.22 -56.89
N PRO A 88 -27.62 10.95 -56.99
CA PRO A 88 -27.86 10.12 -55.81
C PRO A 88 -26.57 9.95 -54.99
N PRO A 89 -26.65 9.79 -53.65
CA PRO A 89 -25.47 9.63 -52.81
C PRO A 89 -24.66 8.44 -53.30
N ALA A 90 -23.40 8.71 -53.65
CA ALA A 90 -22.45 7.68 -54.06
C ALA A 90 -22.34 6.62 -52.97
N GLY A 91 -22.75 5.40 -53.28
CA GLY A 91 -22.62 4.27 -52.36
C GLY A 91 -21.17 4.10 -51.95
N MET A 92 -20.96 3.95 -50.66
CA MET A 92 -19.65 3.68 -50.08
C MET A 92 -19.00 2.52 -50.83
N THR A 93 -17.81 2.75 -51.36
CA THR A 93 -17.07 1.70 -52.05
C THR A 93 -16.64 0.61 -51.07
N ARG A 94 -16.62 -0.66 -51.54
CA ARG A 94 -16.20 -1.81 -50.76
C ARG A 94 -14.87 -1.58 -50.03
N ARG A 95 -13.99 -0.77 -50.56
CA ARG A 95 -12.69 -0.39 -50.03
C ARG A 95 -12.81 0.57 -48.83
N GLN A 96 -13.79 1.47 -48.85
CA GLN A 96 -14.08 2.38 -47.74
C GLN A 96 -14.77 1.65 -46.56
N MET A 97 -15.59 0.62 -46.84
CA MET A 97 -16.15 -0.24 -45.81
C MET A 97 -15.06 -1.10 -45.10
N MET A 98 -14.09 -1.60 -45.87
CA MET A 98 -12.99 -2.40 -45.28
C MET A 98 -12.02 -1.55 -44.43
N SER A 99 -11.75 -0.30 -44.79
CA SER A 99 -10.93 0.60 -44.01
C SER A 99 -11.62 1.05 -42.70
N GLY A 100 -12.94 1.24 -42.75
CA GLY A 100 -13.74 1.53 -41.53
C GLY A 100 -13.82 0.36 -40.56
N ALA A 101 -13.92 -0.88 -41.10
CA ALA A 101 -13.93 -2.08 -40.25
C ALA A 101 -12.59 -2.34 -39.55
N LEU A 102 -11.45 -2.07 -40.22
CA LEU A 102 -10.13 -2.17 -39.61
C LEU A 102 -9.91 -1.10 -38.54
N ALA A 103 -10.36 0.12 -38.75
CA ALA A 103 -10.27 1.17 -37.72
C ALA A 103 -11.15 0.86 -36.49
N ALA A 104 -12.37 0.37 -36.74
CA ALA A 104 -13.28 -0.03 -35.65
C ALA A 104 -12.73 -1.20 -34.84
N SER A 105 -12.13 -2.22 -35.49
CA SER A 105 -11.52 -3.35 -34.79
C SER A 105 -10.30 -2.93 -33.94
N LEU A 106 -9.52 -1.96 -34.40
CA LEU A 106 -8.38 -1.43 -33.68
C LEU A 106 -8.82 -0.62 -32.45
N VAL A 107 -9.88 0.18 -32.56
CA VAL A 107 -10.48 0.91 -31.44
C VAL A 107 -11.08 -0.06 -30.41
N ILE A 108 -11.74 -1.12 -30.86
CA ILE A 108 -12.29 -2.16 -29.95
C ILE A 108 -11.15 -2.92 -29.26
N ALA A 109 -10.08 -3.27 -30.00
CA ALA A 109 -8.93 -3.98 -29.42
C ALA A 109 -8.18 -3.11 -28.41
N VAL A 110 -7.97 -1.82 -28.70
CA VAL A 110 -7.37 -0.85 -27.79
C VAL A 110 -8.29 -0.59 -26.60
N GLY A 111 -9.58 -0.42 -26.80
CA GLY A 111 -10.57 -0.22 -25.75
C GLY A 111 -10.69 -1.44 -24.83
N ALA A 112 -10.68 -2.65 -25.38
CA ALA A 112 -10.65 -3.89 -24.59
C ALA A 112 -9.34 -4.05 -23.83
N GLY A 113 -8.20 -3.69 -24.43
CA GLY A 113 -6.89 -3.69 -23.77
C GLY A 113 -6.82 -2.72 -22.60
N ILE A 114 -7.39 -1.53 -22.74
CA ILE A 114 -7.47 -0.54 -21.63
C ILE A 114 -8.43 -1.04 -20.55
N TRP A 115 -9.55 -1.64 -20.92
CA TRP A 115 -10.54 -2.12 -19.93
C TRP A 115 -10.01 -3.29 -19.10
N THR A 116 -9.20 -4.18 -19.67
CA THR A 116 -8.56 -5.27 -18.93
C THR A 116 -7.43 -4.79 -17.99
N GLN A 117 -6.93 -3.57 -18.16
CA GLN A 117 -5.90 -2.96 -17.32
C GLN A 117 -6.49 -2.01 -16.26
N MET A 118 -7.81 -1.77 -16.26
CA MET A 118 -8.41 -0.97 -15.20
C MET A 118 -8.26 -1.69 -13.86
N PRO A 119 -7.78 -1.00 -12.80
CA PRO A 119 -7.69 -1.58 -11.46
C PRO A 119 -9.07 -2.11 -11.06
N GLN A 120 -9.14 -3.37 -10.66
CA GLN A 120 -10.33 -3.99 -10.08
C GLN A 120 -10.11 -4.13 -8.58
N SER A 121 -9.80 -3.01 -7.93
CA SER A 121 -9.59 -2.97 -6.50
C SER A 121 -10.90 -3.09 -5.73
N TYR A 122 -10.83 -3.74 -4.58
CA TYR A 122 -11.91 -3.87 -3.62
C TYR A 122 -11.39 -3.78 -2.20
N ASP A 123 -12.23 -3.21 -1.33
CA ASP A 123 -11.91 -3.05 0.09
C ASP A 123 -12.43 -4.22 0.92
N VAL A 124 -11.60 -4.70 1.84
CA VAL A 124 -12.01 -5.58 2.94
C VAL A 124 -11.83 -4.83 4.24
N MET A 125 -12.88 -4.79 5.06
CA MET A 125 -12.87 -4.06 6.33
C MET A 125 -13.41 -4.92 7.46
N THR A 126 -12.72 -4.89 8.59
CA THR A 126 -13.17 -5.52 9.84
C THR A 126 -13.59 -4.47 10.86
N ALA A 127 -14.68 -4.69 11.56
CA ALA A 127 -15.04 -3.91 12.74
C ALA A 127 -14.09 -4.20 13.91
N PRO A 128 -13.96 -3.32 14.92
CA PRO A 128 -13.26 -3.64 16.15
C PRO A 128 -13.73 -4.98 16.75
N GLY A 129 -12.82 -5.84 17.16
CA GLY A 129 -13.09 -7.18 17.67
C GLY A 129 -13.41 -8.25 16.61
N GLN A 130 -13.73 -7.86 15.38
CA GLN A 130 -13.95 -8.77 14.26
C GLN A 130 -12.61 -9.22 13.67
N ARG A 131 -12.56 -10.46 13.16
CA ARG A 131 -11.44 -10.98 12.37
C ARG A 131 -11.95 -11.57 11.08
N GLU A 132 -11.14 -11.48 10.05
CA GLU A 132 -11.47 -12.04 8.74
C GLU A 132 -10.24 -12.69 8.11
N ILE A 133 -10.45 -13.75 7.34
CA ILE A 133 -9.39 -14.42 6.59
C ILE A 133 -9.73 -14.29 5.11
N VAL A 134 -8.84 -13.64 4.37
CA VAL A 134 -8.91 -13.51 2.92
C VAL A 134 -7.94 -14.48 2.31
N SER A 135 -8.45 -15.40 1.47
CA SER A 135 -7.64 -16.31 0.67
C SER A 135 -7.45 -15.72 -0.71
N LEU A 136 -6.20 -15.65 -1.17
CA LEU A 136 -5.84 -15.10 -2.47
C LEU A 136 -5.73 -16.21 -3.53
N PRO A 137 -5.85 -15.88 -4.82
CA PRO A 137 -5.81 -16.86 -5.91
C PRO A 137 -4.50 -17.65 -6.00
N ASP A 138 -3.38 -17.05 -5.56
CA ASP A 138 -2.05 -17.69 -5.53
C ASP A 138 -1.86 -18.67 -4.36
N GLY A 139 -2.89 -18.85 -3.52
CA GLY A 139 -2.86 -19.68 -2.31
C GLY A 139 -2.36 -18.93 -1.06
N SER A 140 -1.90 -17.70 -1.20
CA SER A 140 -1.55 -16.84 -0.06
C SER A 140 -2.78 -16.51 0.77
N ARG A 141 -2.58 -16.13 2.03
CA ARG A 141 -3.64 -15.82 2.96
C ARG A 141 -3.32 -14.56 3.75
N ILE A 142 -4.32 -13.70 3.92
CA ILE A 142 -4.24 -12.52 4.78
C ILE A 142 -5.24 -12.70 5.91
N THR A 143 -4.76 -12.68 7.16
CA THR A 143 -5.63 -12.69 8.34
C THR A 143 -5.71 -11.27 8.87
N LEU A 144 -6.90 -10.67 8.85
CA LEU A 144 -7.17 -9.32 9.33
C LEU A 144 -7.59 -9.34 10.78
N ASN A 145 -7.01 -8.49 11.61
CA ASN A 145 -7.45 -8.24 12.98
C ASN A 145 -8.60 -7.21 12.99
N GLY A 146 -9.14 -6.88 14.16
CA GLY A 146 -10.18 -5.86 14.31
C GLY A 146 -9.74 -4.48 13.83
N ASP A 147 -10.71 -3.62 13.45
CA ASP A 147 -10.49 -2.25 12.96
C ASP A 147 -9.41 -2.16 11.87
N THR A 148 -9.48 -3.05 10.90
CA THR A 148 -8.52 -3.12 9.79
C THR A 148 -9.22 -2.78 8.47
N ARG A 149 -8.54 -2.00 7.62
CA ARG A 149 -8.93 -1.75 6.24
C ARG A 149 -7.77 -2.09 5.31
N ILE A 150 -8.06 -2.95 4.34
CA ILE A 150 -7.12 -3.37 3.31
C ILE A 150 -7.79 -3.28 1.94
N GLU A 151 -7.08 -2.73 0.98
CA GLU A 151 -7.46 -2.73 -0.43
C GLU A 151 -6.69 -3.84 -1.15
N LEU A 152 -7.39 -4.63 -1.95
CA LEU A 152 -6.88 -5.73 -2.76
C LEU A 152 -7.28 -5.51 -4.22
N ASP A 153 -6.60 -6.14 -5.17
CA ASP A 153 -6.87 -6.01 -6.60
C ASP A 153 -7.02 -7.39 -7.25
N HIS A 154 -8.16 -7.65 -7.89
CA HIS A 154 -8.42 -8.92 -8.57
C HIS A 154 -7.41 -9.21 -9.69
N ASN A 155 -6.87 -8.16 -10.33
CA ASN A 155 -5.88 -8.29 -11.41
C ASN A 155 -4.44 -8.43 -10.90
N LYS A 156 -4.20 -8.14 -9.60
CA LYS A 156 -2.90 -8.21 -8.94
C LYS A 156 -3.00 -9.01 -7.65
N PRO A 157 -3.08 -10.34 -7.73
CA PRO A 157 -3.32 -11.18 -6.55
C PRO A 157 -2.20 -11.12 -5.50
N ARG A 158 -1.00 -10.69 -5.90
CA ARG A 158 0.15 -10.53 -5.00
C ARG A 158 0.41 -9.07 -4.61
N TYR A 159 -0.67 -8.30 -4.52
CA TYR A 159 -0.66 -6.90 -4.08
C TYR A 159 -1.71 -6.65 -3.03
N ALA A 160 -1.36 -5.91 -2.00
CA ALA A 160 -2.26 -5.44 -0.95
C ALA A 160 -1.87 -4.04 -0.49
N ARG A 161 -2.86 -3.19 -0.21
CA ARG A 161 -2.65 -1.89 0.45
C ARG A 161 -3.32 -1.91 1.82
N LEU A 162 -2.53 -1.85 2.88
CA LEU A 162 -3.02 -1.75 4.25
C LEU A 162 -3.16 -0.28 4.64
N ASP A 163 -4.39 0.22 4.66
CA ASP A 163 -4.66 1.62 5.00
C ASP A 163 -4.56 1.86 6.51
N ARG A 164 -5.10 0.94 7.32
CA ARG A 164 -5.03 0.97 8.78
C ARG A 164 -5.26 -0.41 9.37
N GLY A 165 -4.89 -0.58 10.64
CA GLY A 165 -5.20 -1.79 11.41
C GLY A 165 -4.03 -2.75 11.49
N GLU A 166 -4.30 -4.04 11.51
CA GLU A 166 -3.33 -5.11 11.69
C GLU A 166 -3.66 -6.31 10.83
N ALA A 167 -2.68 -6.77 10.06
CA ALA A 167 -2.82 -7.92 9.18
C ALA A 167 -1.61 -8.83 9.29
N LEU A 168 -1.87 -10.15 9.35
CA LEU A 168 -0.87 -11.18 9.20
C LEU A 168 -0.95 -11.73 7.78
N PHE A 169 0.16 -11.68 7.08
CA PHE A 169 0.35 -12.20 5.74
C PHE A 169 1.04 -13.56 5.84
N THR A 170 0.45 -14.59 5.23
CA THR A 170 1.06 -15.91 5.02
C THR A 170 1.16 -16.08 3.51
N VAL A 171 2.33 -15.82 2.98
CA VAL A 171 2.58 -15.69 1.54
C VAL A 171 3.23 -16.95 0.99
N VAL A 172 2.67 -17.47 -0.11
CA VAL A 172 3.26 -18.58 -0.86
C VAL A 172 4.53 -18.08 -1.55
N HIS A 173 5.61 -18.86 -1.43
CA HIS A 173 6.91 -18.50 -1.98
C HIS A 173 6.87 -18.47 -3.51
N ASP A 174 7.29 -17.33 -4.07
CA ASP A 174 7.52 -17.14 -5.51
C ASP A 174 8.53 -16.00 -5.73
N ASP A 175 9.77 -16.37 -6.05
CA ASP A 175 10.85 -15.40 -6.32
C ASP A 175 10.63 -14.61 -7.62
N SER A 176 9.82 -15.14 -8.55
CA SER A 176 9.59 -14.51 -9.85
C SER A 176 8.49 -13.44 -9.80
N ASP A 177 7.59 -13.52 -8.81
CA ASP A 177 6.50 -12.58 -8.59
C ASP A 177 6.36 -12.29 -7.08
N PRO A 178 7.18 -11.41 -6.50
CA PRO A 178 7.15 -11.12 -5.07
C PRO A 178 5.84 -10.45 -4.67
N PHE A 179 5.37 -10.73 -3.45
CA PHE A 179 4.19 -10.10 -2.86
C PHE A 179 4.52 -8.69 -2.40
N ILE A 180 3.68 -7.72 -2.75
CA ILE A 180 3.87 -6.31 -2.40
C ILE A 180 2.79 -5.88 -1.41
N VAL A 181 3.20 -5.37 -0.25
CA VAL A 181 2.31 -4.69 0.69
C VAL A 181 2.66 -3.22 0.73
N GLU A 182 1.70 -2.36 0.37
CA GLU A 182 1.82 -0.92 0.51
C GLU A 182 1.06 -0.42 1.73
N THR A 183 1.61 0.59 2.40
CA THR A 183 0.94 1.27 3.51
C THR A 183 1.41 2.72 3.60
N GLY A 184 0.56 3.65 3.15
CA GLY A 184 0.94 5.03 2.90
C GLY A 184 2.06 5.11 1.86
N ASN A 185 3.20 5.70 2.23
CA ASN A 185 4.39 5.81 1.37
C ASN A 185 5.44 4.71 1.61
N ILE A 186 5.06 3.64 2.30
CA ILE A 186 5.93 2.52 2.64
C ILE A 186 5.57 1.35 1.75
N ARG A 187 6.59 0.67 1.23
CA ARG A 187 6.47 -0.57 0.47
C ARG A 187 7.22 -1.69 1.17
N LEU A 188 6.57 -2.82 1.34
CA LEU A 188 7.16 -4.06 1.80
C LEU A 188 7.18 -5.02 0.63
N ILE A 189 8.32 -5.67 0.39
CA ILE A 189 8.46 -6.71 -0.63
C ILE A 189 8.77 -8.03 0.07
N ASP A 190 8.07 -9.06 -0.35
CA ASP A 190 8.15 -10.39 0.20
C ASP A 190 8.12 -11.46 -0.89
N ALA A 191 9.05 -12.42 -0.85
CA ALA A 191 9.14 -13.52 -1.81
C ALA A 191 8.54 -14.84 -1.29
N GLY A 192 8.02 -14.89 -0.04
CA GLY A 192 7.42 -16.07 0.58
C GLY A 192 7.74 -16.14 2.07
N THR A 193 6.89 -15.53 2.87
CA THR A 193 7.11 -15.34 4.30
C THR A 193 5.82 -15.44 5.11
N GLU A 194 5.97 -15.54 6.43
CA GLU A 194 4.90 -15.18 7.37
C GLU A 194 5.32 -13.93 8.14
N PHE A 195 4.55 -12.84 8.01
CA PHE A 195 4.85 -11.57 8.68
C PHE A 195 3.59 -10.81 9.06
N ASN A 196 3.69 -10.03 10.13
CA ASN A 196 2.61 -9.22 10.68
C ASN A 196 2.90 -7.73 10.42
N VAL A 197 1.90 -6.99 9.98
CA VAL A 197 1.99 -5.54 9.78
C VAL A 197 0.92 -4.86 10.59
N VAL A 198 1.34 -3.86 11.39
CA VAL A 198 0.42 -2.94 12.09
C VAL A 198 0.61 -1.55 11.52
N LYS A 199 -0.48 -0.95 11.05
CA LYS A 199 -0.54 0.43 10.57
C LYS A 199 -1.44 1.26 11.48
N GLY A 200 -0.84 2.20 12.19
CA GLY A 200 -1.54 3.29 12.87
C GLY A 200 -1.51 4.57 12.03
N ASP A 201 -1.95 5.70 12.60
CA ASP A 201 -1.99 6.99 11.90
C ASP A 201 -0.61 7.37 11.33
N GLU A 202 0.40 7.42 12.18
CA GLU A 202 1.80 7.72 11.78
C GLU A 202 2.77 6.57 12.09
N MET A 203 2.28 5.50 12.71
CA MET A 203 3.09 4.38 13.18
C MET A 203 3.02 3.21 12.21
N ILE A 204 4.15 2.53 12.04
CA ILE A 204 4.23 1.21 11.42
C ILE A 204 5.05 0.26 12.27
N ASP A 205 4.58 -0.99 12.32
CA ASP A 205 5.24 -2.10 12.98
C ASP A 205 5.21 -3.32 12.05
N VAL A 206 6.36 -3.86 11.72
CA VAL A 206 6.50 -5.02 10.85
C VAL A 206 7.31 -6.08 11.58
N ALA A 207 6.74 -7.26 11.79
CA ALA A 207 7.40 -8.37 12.46
C ALA A 207 7.36 -9.63 11.60
N VAL A 208 8.47 -10.34 11.48
CA VAL A 208 8.63 -11.49 10.59
C VAL A 208 8.82 -12.76 11.40
N SER A 209 7.97 -13.79 11.17
CA SER A 209 8.10 -15.11 11.78
C SER A 209 8.84 -16.10 10.88
N GLU A 210 8.70 -15.97 9.55
CA GLU A 210 9.34 -16.85 8.58
C GLU A 210 9.78 -16.08 7.34
N GLY A 211 10.95 -16.41 6.77
CA GLY A 211 11.47 -15.85 5.53
C GLY A 211 12.13 -14.47 5.68
N LEU A 212 11.97 -13.61 4.68
CA LEU A 212 12.62 -12.30 4.59
C LEU A 212 11.68 -11.26 3.97
N VAL A 213 11.41 -10.18 4.68
CA VAL A 213 10.71 -8.99 4.18
C VAL A 213 11.70 -7.86 3.95
N ILE A 214 11.60 -7.15 2.84
CA ILE A 214 12.37 -5.94 2.53
C ILE A 214 11.47 -4.72 2.72
N TYR A 215 11.85 -3.86 3.65
CA TYR A 215 11.15 -2.60 3.94
C TYR A 215 11.72 -1.47 3.10
N ASN A 216 10.86 -0.75 2.38
CA ASN A 216 11.19 0.38 1.50
C ASN A 216 12.40 0.10 0.59
N PRO A 217 12.34 -0.88 -0.33
CA PRO A 217 13.40 -1.09 -1.30
C PRO A 217 13.61 0.18 -2.14
N GLY A 218 14.88 0.56 -2.36
CA GLY A 218 15.22 1.80 -3.05
C GLY A 218 15.24 3.07 -2.18
N ARG A 219 14.86 2.96 -0.89
CA ARG A 219 15.01 4.03 0.12
C ARG A 219 15.83 3.50 1.30
N GLU A 220 15.15 3.23 2.45
CA GLU A 220 15.83 2.69 3.64
C GLU A 220 16.37 1.29 3.43
N ASN A 221 15.77 0.50 2.55
CA ASN A 221 16.16 -0.85 2.14
C ASN A 221 16.50 -1.77 3.31
N VAL A 222 15.65 -1.78 4.35
CA VAL A 222 15.90 -2.57 5.55
C VAL A 222 15.47 -4.02 5.33
N ARG A 223 16.41 -4.97 5.50
CA ARG A 223 16.13 -6.40 5.40
C ARG A 223 15.68 -6.94 6.77
N LEU A 224 14.52 -7.57 6.80
CA LEU A 224 13.92 -8.14 8.01
C LEU A 224 13.80 -9.66 7.85
N PRO A 225 14.80 -10.44 8.26
CA PRO A 225 14.67 -11.88 8.33
C PRO A 225 13.77 -12.31 9.49
N ALA A 226 13.40 -13.60 9.52
CA ALA A 226 12.66 -14.19 10.63
C ALA A 226 13.27 -13.82 11.99
N GLY A 227 12.41 -13.52 12.98
CA GLY A 227 12.82 -13.10 14.32
C GLY A 227 13.20 -11.61 14.42
N LYS A 228 12.97 -10.81 13.38
CA LYS A 228 13.16 -9.34 13.41
C LYS A 228 11.83 -8.60 13.39
N ARG A 229 11.81 -7.48 14.11
CA ARG A 229 10.70 -6.50 14.15
C ARG A 229 11.26 -5.13 13.82
N LEU A 230 10.61 -4.43 12.87
CA LEU A 230 10.85 -3.03 12.57
C LEU A 230 9.72 -2.20 13.14
N TYR A 231 10.07 -1.15 13.88
CA TYR A 231 9.12 -0.19 14.43
C TYR A 231 9.52 1.23 14.03
N ARG A 232 8.53 2.04 13.63
CA ARG A 232 8.66 3.47 13.39
C ARG A 232 7.43 4.19 13.95
N ASP A 233 7.67 5.23 14.75
CA ASP A 233 6.63 6.11 15.30
C ASP A 233 6.83 7.53 14.73
N GLY A 234 5.90 7.94 13.87
CA GLY A 234 5.99 9.19 13.13
C GLY A 234 6.63 9.06 11.73
N ILE A 235 6.11 9.87 10.79
CA ILE A 235 6.52 9.83 9.36
C ILE A 235 8.00 10.19 9.18
N ARG A 236 8.53 11.06 10.04
CA ARG A 236 9.92 11.56 9.98
C ARG A 236 10.88 10.88 10.94
N SER A 237 10.39 9.91 11.73
CA SER A 237 11.23 9.19 12.69
C SER A 237 12.06 8.12 11.99
N SER A 238 13.26 7.87 12.51
CA SER A 238 14.08 6.74 12.08
C SER A 238 13.42 5.42 12.43
N VAL A 239 13.65 4.40 11.61
CA VAL A 239 13.23 3.04 11.91
C VAL A 239 14.10 2.42 13.00
N THR A 240 13.50 1.65 13.88
CA THR A 240 14.19 0.85 14.89
C THR A 240 13.99 -0.62 14.56
N VAL A 241 15.07 -1.38 14.47
CA VAL A 241 15.01 -2.84 14.29
C VAL A 241 15.42 -3.52 15.59
N SER A 242 14.63 -4.49 16.03
CA SER A 242 14.85 -5.27 17.26
C SER A 242 14.57 -6.75 17.04
N ASP A 243 14.97 -7.58 17.99
CA ASP A 243 14.62 -9.00 17.99
C ASP A 243 13.19 -9.21 18.51
N ILE A 244 12.51 -10.19 17.95
CA ILE A 244 11.21 -10.67 18.42
C ILE A 244 11.19 -12.21 18.36
N ALA A 245 10.61 -12.84 19.38
CA ALA A 245 10.35 -14.28 19.33
C ALA A 245 9.34 -14.58 18.22
N VAL A 246 9.63 -15.50 17.32
CA VAL A 246 8.80 -15.80 16.14
C VAL A 246 7.38 -16.23 16.51
N GLU A 247 7.21 -16.89 17.66
CA GLU A 247 5.90 -17.32 18.20
C GLU A 247 5.01 -16.15 18.59
N ARG A 248 5.60 -14.96 18.80
CA ARG A 248 4.86 -13.72 19.12
C ARG A 248 4.29 -13.03 17.90
N VAL A 249 4.83 -13.32 16.71
CA VAL A 249 4.34 -12.74 15.46
C VAL A 249 2.94 -13.29 15.17
N GLY A 250 1.94 -12.41 15.05
CA GLY A 250 0.56 -12.80 14.83
C GLY A 250 -0.10 -13.60 15.98
N SER A 251 0.50 -13.61 17.21
CA SER A 251 -0.05 -14.33 18.37
C SER A 251 -1.42 -13.80 18.84
N TRP A 252 -1.80 -12.61 18.41
CA TRP A 252 -3.14 -12.07 18.61
C TRP A 252 -4.26 -12.98 18.03
N ARG A 253 -3.94 -13.84 17.04
CA ARG A 253 -4.89 -14.83 16.49
C ARG A 253 -5.36 -15.80 17.58
N THR A 254 -4.52 -16.15 18.51
CA THR A 254 -4.83 -17.02 19.65
C THR A 254 -5.22 -16.26 20.92
N GLY A 255 -5.41 -14.93 20.81
CA GLY A 255 -5.73 -14.07 21.93
C GLY A 255 -4.54 -13.72 22.82
N GLN A 256 -3.32 -13.99 22.39
CA GLN A 256 -2.09 -13.68 23.13
C GLN A 256 -1.52 -12.33 22.65
N LEU A 257 -1.50 -11.34 23.52
CA LEU A 257 -0.99 -10.00 23.23
C LEU A 257 0.30 -9.78 24.02
N GLY A 258 1.42 -9.70 23.30
CA GLY A 258 2.73 -9.50 23.91
C GLY A 258 3.20 -8.06 23.78
N PHE A 259 3.68 -7.48 24.86
CA PHE A 259 4.16 -6.11 24.96
C PHE A 259 5.62 -6.07 25.46
N THR A 260 6.42 -5.12 24.95
CA THR A 260 7.82 -4.94 25.32
C THR A 260 8.13 -3.44 25.38
N GLY A 261 7.63 -2.78 26.43
CA GLY A 261 7.83 -1.34 26.63
C GLY A 261 6.83 -0.45 25.88
N GLU A 262 5.73 -1.01 25.38
CA GLU A 262 4.65 -0.22 24.79
C GLU A 262 3.98 0.63 25.88
N THR A 263 3.57 1.86 25.49
CA THR A 263 2.86 2.75 26.42
C THR A 263 1.45 2.25 26.71
N ILE A 264 0.91 2.59 27.88
CA ILE A 264 -0.48 2.23 28.24
C ILE A 264 -1.47 2.73 27.18
N GLY A 265 -1.22 3.89 26.57
CA GLY A 265 -2.03 4.39 25.44
C GLY A 265 -1.98 3.46 24.22
N GLN A 266 -0.81 2.89 23.91
CA GLN A 266 -0.66 1.89 22.83
C GLN A 266 -1.33 0.57 23.21
N VAL A 267 -1.14 0.11 24.45
CA VAL A 267 -1.81 -1.10 24.98
C VAL A 267 -3.34 -0.95 24.88
N ALA A 268 -3.89 0.21 25.26
CA ALA A 268 -5.32 0.48 25.17
C ALA A 268 -5.84 0.36 23.73
N LYS A 269 -5.12 0.89 22.72
CA LYS A 269 -5.47 0.76 21.30
C LYS A 269 -5.44 -0.69 20.82
N VAL A 270 -4.47 -1.50 21.28
CA VAL A 270 -4.39 -2.93 20.95
C VAL A 270 -5.55 -3.69 21.58
N LEU A 271 -5.91 -3.39 22.82
CA LEU A 271 -7.07 -3.99 23.51
C LEU A 271 -8.39 -3.61 22.82
N ASP A 272 -8.60 -2.33 22.45
CA ASP A 272 -9.74 -1.84 21.71
C ASP A 272 -9.93 -2.65 20.42
N ARG A 273 -8.89 -2.74 19.60
CA ARG A 273 -8.89 -3.50 18.34
C ARG A 273 -9.29 -4.97 18.56
N ASN A 274 -8.75 -5.62 19.58
CA ASN A 274 -8.93 -7.04 19.79
C ASN A 274 -10.24 -7.40 20.50
N LEU A 275 -10.76 -6.52 21.39
CA LEU A 275 -11.97 -6.77 22.19
C LEU A 275 -13.23 -6.18 21.54
N GLY A 276 -13.10 -5.24 20.61
CA GLY A 276 -14.22 -4.57 19.98
C GLY A 276 -15.00 -3.61 20.89
N ILE A 277 -14.34 -3.14 21.93
CA ILE A 277 -14.88 -2.16 22.86
C ILE A 277 -13.92 -0.99 22.97
N ARG A 278 -14.45 0.23 22.98
CA ARG A 278 -13.60 1.43 23.10
C ARG A 278 -12.84 1.42 24.42
N ILE A 279 -11.51 1.45 24.33
CA ILE A 279 -10.60 1.52 25.47
C ILE A 279 -9.62 2.67 25.25
N SER A 280 -9.56 3.58 26.21
CA SER A 280 -8.62 4.70 26.23
C SER A 280 -7.81 4.71 27.52
N ALA A 281 -6.74 5.50 27.54
CA ALA A 281 -5.96 5.76 28.75
C ALA A 281 -6.05 7.25 29.10
N SER A 282 -6.10 7.60 30.40
CA SER A 282 -6.01 8.99 30.82
C SER A 282 -4.63 9.57 30.50
N ASP A 283 -4.56 10.88 30.30
CA ASP A 283 -3.30 11.57 29.94
C ASP A 283 -2.20 11.33 30.98
N LYS A 284 -2.55 11.16 32.26
CA LYS A 284 -1.61 10.92 33.34
C LYS A 284 -0.85 9.60 33.23
N ILE A 285 -1.51 8.56 32.71
CA ILE A 285 -0.91 7.23 32.60
C ILE A 285 -0.60 6.80 31.18
N ALA A 286 -1.11 7.54 30.17
CA ALA A 286 -0.97 7.16 28.77
C ALA A 286 0.50 6.92 28.33
N ALA A 287 1.45 7.67 28.90
CA ALA A 287 2.89 7.54 28.62
C ALA A 287 3.62 6.48 29.48
N ARG A 288 2.97 5.89 30.50
CA ARG A 288 3.58 4.80 31.29
C ARG A 288 3.77 3.57 30.41
N THR A 289 4.86 2.85 30.58
CA THR A 289 5.17 1.67 29.77
C THR A 289 4.77 0.38 30.47
N PHE A 290 4.41 -0.61 29.65
CA PHE A 290 4.10 -1.96 30.10
C PHE A 290 4.91 -2.98 29.29
N SER A 291 5.42 -4.01 29.98
CA SER A 291 6.02 -5.18 29.35
C SER A 291 5.42 -6.43 29.98
N GLY A 292 4.93 -7.34 29.16
CA GLY A 292 4.26 -8.55 29.60
C GLY A 292 3.42 -9.19 28.51
N VAL A 293 2.69 -10.23 28.88
CA VAL A 293 1.75 -10.92 28.00
C VAL A 293 0.36 -10.85 28.61
N ILE A 294 -0.60 -10.36 27.83
CA ILE A 294 -2.02 -10.38 28.18
C ILE A 294 -2.68 -11.52 27.41
N GLN A 295 -3.32 -12.45 28.12
CA GLN A 295 -4.11 -13.51 27.52
C GLN A 295 -5.58 -13.10 27.52
N LEU A 296 -6.14 -12.85 26.33
CA LEU A 296 -7.55 -12.60 26.17
C LEU A 296 -8.30 -13.93 26.18
N LYS A 297 -9.00 -14.24 27.25
CA LYS A 297 -9.91 -15.38 27.33
C LYS A 297 -11.24 -15.01 26.70
N ASP A 298 -11.68 -15.79 25.73
CA ASP A 298 -13.00 -15.71 25.06
C ASP A 298 -13.39 -14.32 24.51
N ARG A 299 -12.44 -13.39 24.42
CA ARG A 299 -12.64 -11.99 24.00
C ARG A 299 -13.84 -11.32 24.68
N ASP A 300 -14.08 -11.70 25.93
CA ASP A 300 -15.15 -11.12 26.72
C ASP A 300 -14.81 -9.66 27.09
N PRO A 301 -15.64 -8.69 26.68
CA PRO A 301 -15.52 -7.31 27.13
C PRO A 301 -15.53 -7.12 28.65
N GLY A 302 -16.06 -8.09 29.41
CA GLY A 302 -16.04 -8.12 30.88
C GLY A 302 -14.64 -8.34 31.50
N ASN A 303 -13.64 -8.68 30.68
CA ASN A 303 -12.28 -8.97 31.16
C ASN A 303 -11.36 -7.72 31.32
N ILE A 304 -11.89 -6.51 31.26
CA ILE A 304 -11.09 -5.28 31.36
C ILE A 304 -10.54 -5.05 32.77
N GLU A 305 -11.29 -5.33 33.82
CA GLU A 305 -10.83 -5.11 35.21
C GLU A 305 -9.62 -5.97 35.57
N PRO A 306 -9.58 -7.28 35.28
CA PRO A 306 -8.38 -8.09 35.49
C PRO A 306 -7.19 -7.62 34.62
N ILE A 307 -7.43 -7.17 33.41
CA ILE A 307 -6.38 -6.63 32.54
C ILE A 307 -5.84 -5.31 33.10
N ALA A 308 -6.72 -4.40 33.54
CA ALA A 308 -6.32 -3.16 34.19
C ALA A 308 -5.46 -3.41 35.44
N ALA A 309 -5.86 -4.38 36.28
CA ALA A 309 -5.06 -4.79 37.43
C ALA A 309 -3.67 -5.30 37.03
N LEU A 310 -3.57 -6.09 35.95
CA LEU A 310 -2.27 -6.56 35.43
C LEU A 310 -1.41 -5.39 34.92
N LEU A 311 -2.02 -4.34 34.37
CA LEU A 311 -1.35 -3.12 33.91
C LEU A 311 -0.98 -2.17 35.07
N GLY A 312 -1.40 -2.47 36.31
CA GLY A 312 -1.20 -1.61 37.48
C GLY A 312 -2.01 -0.30 37.38
N VAL A 313 -3.22 -0.38 36.86
CA VAL A 313 -4.15 0.75 36.67
C VAL A 313 -5.57 0.33 37.04
N LYS A 314 -6.51 1.26 37.08
CA LYS A 314 -7.94 1.00 37.24
C LYS A 314 -8.67 1.15 35.92
N ALA A 315 -9.75 0.37 35.74
CA ALA A 315 -10.67 0.56 34.63
C ALA A 315 -11.94 1.26 35.14
N GLN A 316 -12.32 2.35 34.48
CA GLN A 316 -13.55 3.07 34.76
C GLN A 316 -14.46 3.01 33.54
N LYS A 317 -15.71 2.59 33.74
CA LYS A 317 -16.70 2.54 32.68
C LYS A 317 -17.15 3.95 32.30
N GLN A 318 -17.21 4.23 31.02
CA GLN A 318 -17.72 5.49 30.45
C GLN A 318 -18.82 5.22 29.43
N ALA A 319 -19.52 6.28 28.99
CA ALA A 319 -20.48 6.18 27.90
C ALA A 319 -19.77 5.68 26.61
N GLY A 320 -20.05 4.42 26.24
CA GLY A 320 -19.51 3.80 25.02
C GLY A 320 -18.18 3.09 25.16
N GLY A 321 -17.62 2.85 26.37
CA GLY A 321 -16.38 2.11 26.53
C GLY A 321 -15.78 2.18 27.92
N TRP A 322 -14.46 2.09 28.00
CA TRP A 322 -13.68 2.10 29.23
C TRP A 322 -12.51 3.08 29.11
N ILE A 323 -12.17 3.70 30.24
CA ILE A 323 -10.95 4.47 30.40
C ILE A 323 -10.06 3.82 31.46
N LEU A 324 -8.78 3.64 31.11
CA LEU A 324 -7.76 3.24 32.09
C LEU A 324 -7.26 4.49 32.79
N ILE A 325 -7.26 4.47 34.14
CA ILE A 325 -6.89 5.59 34.99
C ILE A 325 -5.86 5.15 36.04
N GLY A 326 -5.08 6.09 36.55
CA GLY A 326 -4.20 5.86 37.69
C GLY A 326 -4.97 5.60 39.00
N GLU A 327 -4.36 4.96 39.99
CA GLU A 327 -4.99 4.72 41.29
C GLU A 327 -5.36 6.03 42.01
N ASP A 328 -4.61 7.10 41.77
CA ASP A 328 -4.82 8.44 42.30
C ASP A 328 -5.93 9.24 41.59
N GLU A 329 -6.47 8.73 40.48
CA GLU A 329 -7.53 9.36 39.70
C GLU A 329 -8.92 8.80 40.01
N VAL A 330 -9.02 7.80 40.88
CA VAL A 330 -10.30 7.22 41.25
C VAL A 330 -11.09 8.25 42.08
N PRO A 331 -12.31 8.66 41.64
CA PRO A 331 -13.17 9.54 42.46
C PRO A 331 -13.43 8.90 43.80
N LYS A 332 -13.25 9.67 44.90
CA LYS A 332 -13.55 9.23 46.25
C LYS A 332 -15.04 9.08 46.49
#